data_220412ae7f5ac2c3d07d704617891686
#
_entry.id   220412ae7f5ac2c3d07d704617891686
#
_cell.length_a   1.000
_cell.length_b   1.000
_cell.length_c   1.000
_cell.angle_alpha   90.00
_cell.angle_beta   90.00
_cell.angle_gamma   90.00
#
_symmetry.space_group_name_H-M   'P 1'
#
loop_
_entity.id
_entity.type
_entity.pdbx_description
1 polymer ?
#
loop_
_entity_poly.entity_id
_entity_poly.type
_entity_poly.pdbx_seq_one_letter_code
_entity_poly.pdbx_strand_id
1 'polypeptide(L)'
;MSLKELKKKMPEIFKRVKKDVLNVYGRHRAGLSLGIVEMGMYRGGFIGGMHFSPGTDIVMNKTPLEIILRENPFEIVWAYTYHILLHEYIHSLGILDEQQCRIITLRISENVFKDAEHPAVILAKNGIGAYFPNLPLIYAPPDLSPDGIPIEYIHNFDQESYDYYS
;
A
#
# COMPACT_ATOMS: atom_id res chain seq x y z
N MET A 1 -5.79 -9.59 15.09
CA MET A 1 -4.44 -8.95 14.98
C MET A 1 -4.54 -7.48 15.34
N SER A 2 -3.58 -6.96 16.05
CA SER A 2 -3.51 -5.55 16.41
C SER A 2 -2.73 -4.74 15.37
N LEU A 3 -2.93 -3.43 15.39
CA LEU A 3 -2.14 -2.54 14.55
C LEU A 3 -0.64 -2.64 14.87
N LYS A 4 -0.31 -2.78 16.14
CA LYS A 4 1.09 -2.96 16.56
C LYS A 4 1.72 -4.19 15.94
N GLU A 5 0.99 -5.30 15.88
CA GLU A 5 1.47 -6.52 15.24
C GLU A 5 1.61 -6.33 13.73
N LEU A 6 0.66 -5.66 13.09
CA LEU A 6 0.74 -5.38 11.66
C LEU A 6 1.95 -4.50 11.34
N LYS A 7 2.21 -3.46 12.14
CA LYS A 7 3.37 -2.59 11.94
C LYS A 7 4.68 -3.37 11.90
N LYS A 8 4.79 -4.42 12.70
CA LYS A 8 5.99 -5.27 12.72
C LYS A 8 6.11 -6.10 11.45
N LYS A 9 4.99 -6.40 10.80
CA LYS A 9 4.96 -7.21 9.55
C LYS A 9 5.06 -6.36 8.29
N MET A 10 4.74 -5.08 8.37
CA MET A 10 4.72 -4.21 7.20
C MET A 10 6.06 -4.13 6.44
N PRO A 11 7.21 -4.05 7.10
CA PRO A 11 8.48 -4.04 6.37
C PRO A 11 8.66 -5.29 5.50
N GLU A 12 8.27 -6.45 6.00
CA GLU A 12 8.37 -7.70 5.25
C GLU A 12 7.39 -7.74 4.08
N ILE A 13 6.17 -7.25 4.30
CA ILE A 13 5.17 -7.16 3.21
C ILE A 13 5.69 -6.23 2.11
N PHE A 14 6.27 -5.10 2.48
CA PHE A 14 6.81 -4.15 1.50
C PHE A 14 8.02 -4.72 0.76
N LYS A 15 8.85 -5.46 1.46
CA LYS A 15 9.97 -6.16 0.83
C LYS A 15 9.47 -7.10 -0.26
N ARG A 16 8.36 -7.82 0.01
CA ARG A 16 7.70 -8.67 -0.97
C ARG A 16 7.20 -7.85 -2.16
N VAL A 17 6.58 -6.69 -1.90
CA VAL A 17 6.12 -5.77 -2.95
C VAL A 17 7.27 -5.38 -3.89
N LYS A 18 8.37 -4.93 -3.32
CA LYS A 18 9.53 -4.50 -4.11
C LYS A 18 10.10 -5.64 -4.97
N LYS A 19 10.18 -6.83 -4.38
CA LYS A 19 10.64 -8.03 -5.09
C LYS A 19 9.72 -8.37 -6.26
N ASP A 20 8.41 -8.37 -6.02
CA ASP A 20 7.44 -8.72 -7.05
C ASP A 20 7.45 -7.71 -8.20
N VAL A 21 7.56 -6.43 -7.91
CA VAL A 21 7.66 -5.39 -8.94
C VAL A 21 8.93 -5.56 -9.77
N LEU A 22 10.05 -5.81 -9.11
CA LEU A 22 11.31 -6.04 -9.81
C LEU A 22 11.22 -7.25 -10.74
N ASN A 23 10.65 -8.36 -10.26
CA ASN A 23 10.56 -9.60 -11.03
C ASN A 23 9.61 -9.51 -12.22
N VAL A 24 8.50 -8.79 -12.09
CA VAL A 24 7.48 -8.74 -13.14
C VAL A 24 7.63 -7.51 -14.03
N TYR A 25 7.95 -6.37 -13.43
CA TYR A 25 7.99 -5.09 -14.14
C TYR A 25 9.41 -4.59 -14.43
N GLY A 26 10.41 -5.16 -13.75
CA GLY A 26 11.82 -4.83 -14.01
C GLY A 26 12.28 -3.49 -13.47
N ARG A 27 11.51 -2.87 -12.55
CA ARG A 27 11.85 -1.57 -11.98
C ARG A 27 11.99 -1.65 -10.48
N HIS A 28 12.81 -0.76 -9.92
CA HIS A 28 13.13 -0.75 -8.51
C HIS A 28 13.40 0.68 -8.04
N ARG A 29 13.04 0.97 -6.81
CA ARG A 29 13.37 2.22 -6.14
C ARG A 29 13.69 1.94 -4.68
N ALA A 30 14.84 2.43 -4.20
CA ALA A 30 15.24 2.35 -2.80
C ALA A 30 15.03 3.71 -2.12
N GLY A 31 15.27 3.77 -0.80
CA GLY A 31 15.25 5.01 -0.05
C GLY A 31 13.88 5.52 0.33
N LEU A 32 12.85 4.68 0.22
CA LEU A 32 11.50 5.05 0.61
C LEU A 32 11.30 4.84 2.11
N SER A 33 10.50 5.72 2.73
CA SER A 33 10.07 5.57 4.11
C SER A 33 8.61 5.12 4.16
N LEU A 34 8.28 4.26 5.12
CA LEU A 34 6.93 3.75 5.30
C LEU A 34 6.35 4.31 6.59
N GLY A 35 5.10 4.73 6.54
CA GLY A 35 4.45 5.31 7.70
C GLY A 35 2.96 5.03 7.78
N ILE A 36 2.41 5.42 8.92
CA ILE A 36 0.98 5.39 9.20
C ILE A 36 0.56 6.83 9.48
N VAL A 37 -0.56 7.24 8.91
CA VAL A 37 -1.12 8.56 9.16
C VAL A 37 -2.61 8.43 9.44
N GLU A 38 -3.15 9.34 10.22
CA GLU A 38 -4.58 9.44 10.43
C GLU A 38 -5.10 10.54 9.52
N MET A 39 -5.73 10.15 8.41
CA MET A 39 -6.19 11.08 7.40
C MET A 39 -7.70 11.31 7.44
N GLY A 40 -8.43 10.50 8.22
CA GLY A 40 -9.89 10.58 8.27
C GLY A 40 -10.53 10.32 6.93
N MET A 41 -11.59 11.03 6.62
CA MET A 41 -12.31 10.92 5.35
C MET A 41 -11.95 12.06 4.41
N TYR A 42 -12.01 11.78 3.11
CA TYR A 42 -11.80 12.77 2.08
C TYR A 42 -12.87 12.59 1.01
N ARG A 43 -13.69 13.63 0.81
CA ARG A 43 -14.79 13.64 -0.17
C ARG A 43 -15.68 12.40 -0.09
N GLY A 44 -16.04 12.02 1.15
CA GLY A 44 -16.97 10.91 1.40
C GLY A 44 -16.34 9.53 1.44
N GLY A 45 -15.02 9.41 1.32
CA GLY A 45 -14.33 8.12 1.37
C GLY A 45 -13.09 8.14 2.24
N PHE A 46 -12.63 6.95 2.62
CA PHE A 46 -11.36 6.80 3.31
C PHE A 46 -10.27 6.48 2.29
N ILE A 47 -9.26 7.34 2.20
CA ILE A 47 -8.08 7.05 1.40
C ILE A 47 -7.33 5.91 2.08
N GLY A 48 -7.03 4.84 1.34
CA GLY A 48 -6.33 3.68 1.89
C GLY A 48 -4.86 3.93 2.16
N GLY A 49 -4.20 4.62 1.26
CA GLY A 49 -2.80 4.96 1.38
C GLY A 49 -2.41 6.02 0.37
N MET A 50 -1.15 6.46 0.46
CA MET A 50 -0.69 7.56 -0.37
C MET A 50 0.82 7.55 -0.52
N HIS A 51 1.30 7.94 -1.69
CA HIS A 51 2.70 8.28 -1.92
C HIS A 51 2.80 9.79 -2.06
N PHE A 52 3.69 10.41 -1.31
CA PHE A 52 3.90 11.86 -1.34
C PHE A 52 4.92 12.19 -2.41
N SER A 53 4.45 12.71 -3.55
CA SER A 53 5.33 13.14 -4.63
C SER A 53 5.61 14.65 -4.49
N PRO A 54 6.86 15.08 -4.58
CA PRO A 54 8.09 14.36 -4.95
C PRO A 54 8.79 13.65 -3.79
N GLY A 55 8.12 13.45 -2.67
CA GLY A 55 8.70 12.87 -1.49
C GLY A 55 9.04 11.39 -1.59
N THR A 56 9.56 10.88 -0.48
CA THR A 56 9.99 9.49 -0.35
C THR A 56 9.12 8.68 0.59
N ASP A 57 7.96 9.22 0.99
CA ASP A 57 7.11 8.58 1.97
C ASP A 57 5.94 7.86 1.32
N ILE A 58 5.74 6.60 1.74
CA ILE A 58 4.53 5.84 1.46
C ILE A 58 3.82 5.63 2.79
N VAL A 59 2.54 6.00 2.86
CA VAL A 59 1.78 5.91 4.11
C VAL A 59 0.48 5.16 3.90
N MET A 60 0.02 4.52 4.97
CA MET A 60 -1.32 3.93 5.03
C MET A 60 -2.18 4.74 6.00
N ASN A 61 -3.44 4.92 5.65
CA ASN A 61 -4.38 5.64 6.50
C ASN A 61 -4.82 4.73 7.65
N LYS A 62 -4.56 5.19 8.88
CA LYS A 62 -4.83 4.43 10.08
C LYS A 62 -6.30 4.11 10.27
N THR A 63 -7.19 5.05 9.98
CA THR A 63 -8.62 4.91 10.28
C THR A 63 -9.26 3.70 9.59
N PRO A 64 -9.22 3.55 8.26
CA PRO A 64 -9.76 2.35 7.64
C PRO A 64 -8.96 1.10 7.98
N LEU A 65 -7.64 1.22 8.16
CA LEU A 65 -6.79 0.08 8.47
C LEU A 65 -7.20 -0.57 9.80
N GLU A 66 -7.49 0.24 10.81
CA GLU A 66 -7.92 -0.31 12.11
C GLU A 66 -9.27 -1.02 12.01
N ILE A 67 -10.18 -0.51 11.20
CA ILE A 67 -11.49 -1.14 10.98
C ILE A 67 -11.29 -2.50 10.29
N ILE A 68 -10.44 -2.53 9.26
CA ILE A 68 -10.15 -3.76 8.52
C ILE A 68 -9.49 -4.80 9.41
N LEU A 69 -8.54 -4.38 10.25
CA LEU A 69 -7.89 -5.25 11.23
C LEU A 69 -8.88 -5.89 12.19
N ARG A 70 -9.86 -5.12 12.66
CA ARG A 70 -10.83 -5.57 13.64
C ARG A 70 -11.86 -6.53 13.04
N GLU A 71 -12.22 -6.35 11.77
CA GLU A 71 -13.36 -7.03 11.17
C GLU A 71 -13.00 -8.17 10.21
N ASN A 72 -11.70 -8.38 9.94
CA ASN A 72 -11.28 -9.34 8.92
C ASN A 72 -10.19 -10.28 9.41
N PRO A 73 -10.10 -11.50 8.82
CA PRO A 73 -9.00 -12.40 9.13
C PRO A 73 -7.69 -11.88 8.57
N PHE A 74 -6.59 -12.41 9.10
CA PHE A 74 -5.25 -11.94 8.75
C PHE A 74 -4.96 -11.99 7.25
N GLU A 75 -5.42 -13.02 6.57
CA GLU A 75 -5.17 -13.18 5.13
C GLU A 75 -5.76 -12.02 4.30
N ILE A 76 -6.90 -11.49 4.73
CA ILE A 76 -7.53 -10.33 4.07
C ILE A 76 -6.78 -9.05 4.43
N VAL A 77 -6.38 -8.91 5.69
CA VAL A 77 -5.57 -7.77 6.15
C VAL A 77 -4.25 -7.73 5.40
N TRP A 78 -3.60 -8.89 5.26
CA TRP A 78 -2.35 -9.00 4.51
C TRP A 78 -2.53 -8.57 3.06
N ALA A 79 -3.57 -9.09 2.42
CA ALA A 79 -3.85 -8.77 1.02
C ALA A 79 -4.15 -7.29 0.82
N TYR A 80 -4.92 -6.68 1.71
CA TYR A 80 -5.20 -5.26 1.66
C TYR A 80 -3.90 -4.45 1.81
N THR A 81 -3.09 -4.78 2.80
CA THR A 81 -1.81 -4.10 3.05
C THR A 81 -0.89 -4.23 1.84
N TYR A 82 -0.74 -5.46 1.33
CA TYR A 82 0.05 -5.71 0.12
C TYR A 82 -0.45 -4.86 -1.05
N HIS A 83 -1.76 -4.85 -1.27
CA HIS A 83 -2.35 -4.13 -2.40
C HIS A 83 -2.10 -2.63 -2.32
N ILE A 84 -2.32 -2.03 -1.16
CA ILE A 84 -2.10 -0.58 -0.97
C ILE A 84 -0.62 -0.25 -1.17
N LEU A 85 0.27 -1.01 -0.55
CA LEU A 85 1.70 -0.76 -0.67
C LEU A 85 2.19 -0.95 -2.10
N LEU A 86 1.68 -1.97 -2.80
CA LEU A 86 2.01 -2.19 -4.21
C LEU A 86 1.56 -1.01 -5.07
N HIS A 87 0.32 -0.58 -4.90
CA HIS A 87 -0.25 0.52 -5.67
C HIS A 87 0.57 1.81 -5.48
N GLU A 88 0.86 2.17 -4.24
CA GLU A 88 1.63 3.38 -3.95
C GLU A 88 3.10 3.26 -4.36
N TYR A 89 3.66 2.06 -4.27
CA TYR A 89 5.02 1.84 -4.76
C TYR A 89 5.13 2.06 -6.27
N ILE A 90 4.13 1.61 -7.04
CA ILE A 90 4.09 1.83 -8.48
C ILE A 90 4.02 3.33 -8.78
N HIS A 91 3.21 4.08 -8.05
CA HIS A 91 3.19 5.54 -8.16
C HIS A 91 4.58 6.14 -7.89
N SER A 92 5.28 5.61 -6.89
CA SER A 92 6.61 6.11 -6.52
C SER A 92 7.65 5.90 -7.62
N LEU A 93 7.39 5.00 -8.55
CA LEU A 93 8.26 4.75 -9.70
C LEU A 93 8.06 5.77 -10.83
N GLY A 94 7.16 6.73 -10.63
CA GLY A 94 6.87 7.77 -11.61
C GLY A 94 5.63 7.50 -12.46
N ILE A 95 4.91 6.43 -12.19
CA ILE A 95 3.67 6.12 -12.89
C ILE A 95 2.54 6.85 -12.16
N LEU A 96 2.25 8.07 -12.59
CA LEU A 96 1.33 8.95 -11.89
C LEU A 96 -0.12 8.76 -12.32
N ASP A 97 -0.35 8.26 -13.52
CA ASP A 97 -1.71 8.00 -14.00
C ASP A 97 -2.35 6.87 -13.20
N GLU A 98 -3.52 7.13 -12.63
CA GLU A 98 -4.22 6.19 -11.77
C GLU A 98 -4.62 4.92 -12.50
N GLN A 99 -5.13 5.06 -13.71
CA GLN A 99 -5.57 3.91 -14.51
C GLN A 99 -4.40 3.03 -14.90
N GLN A 100 -3.30 3.63 -15.30
CA GLN A 100 -2.08 2.91 -15.65
C GLN A 100 -1.53 2.16 -14.44
N CYS A 101 -1.55 2.81 -13.27
CA CYS A 101 -1.14 2.19 -12.02
C CYS A 101 -1.99 0.95 -11.70
N ARG A 102 -3.30 1.04 -11.88
CA ARG A 102 -4.20 -0.09 -11.64
C ARG A 102 -3.95 -1.25 -12.58
N ILE A 103 -3.68 -0.97 -13.84
CA ILE A 103 -3.37 -2.01 -14.84
C ILE A 103 -2.10 -2.75 -14.44
N ILE A 104 -1.06 -2.02 -14.07
CA ILE A 104 0.21 -2.61 -13.66
C ILE A 104 0.07 -3.41 -12.38
N THR A 105 -0.67 -2.88 -11.40
CA THR A 105 -0.94 -3.56 -10.12
C THR A 105 -1.62 -4.91 -10.37
N LEU A 106 -2.64 -4.94 -11.23
CA LEU A 106 -3.33 -6.18 -11.56
C LEU A 106 -2.41 -7.18 -12.25
N ARG A 107 -1.63 -6.71 -13.21
CA ARG A 107 -0.68 -7.58 -13.93
C ARG A 107 0.31 -8.23 -12.98
N ILE A 108 0.88 -7.44 -12.07
CA ILE A 108 1.84 -7.97 -11.11
C ILE A 108 1.17 -8.98 -10.19
N SER A 109 0.01 -8.64 -9.64
CA SER A 109 -0.72 -9.54 -8.72
C SER A 109 -1.07 -10.86 -9.39
N GLU A 110 -1.57 -10.83 -10.60
CA GLU A 110 -1.91 -12.05 -11.34
C GLU A 110 -0.69 -12.93 -11.61
N ASN A 111 0.44 -12.31 -11.91
CA ASN A 111 1.67 -13.05 -12.21
C ASN A 111 2.29 -13.70 -10.98
N VAL A 112 2.26 -13.03 -9.83
CA VAL A 112 2.97 -13.54 -8.65
C VAL A 112 2.11 -14.47 -7.80
N PHE A 113 0.80 -14.27 -7.75
CA PHE A 113 -0.06 -15.15 -6.95
C PHE A 113 -0.61 -16.33 -7.74
N LYS A 114 -0.75 -16.19 -9.06
CA LYS A 114 -1.19 -17.29 -9.96
C LYS A 114 -2.49 -17.97 -9.53
N ASP A 115 -3.37 -17.23 -8.90
CA ASP A 115 -4.64 -17.70 -8.38
C ASP A 115 -5.65 -16.56 -8.50
N ALA A 116 -6.62 -16.71 -9.37
CA ALA A 116 -7.62 -15.68 -9.62
C ALA A 116 -8.48 -15.39 -8.39
N GLU A 117 -8.53 -16.30 -7.44
CA GLU A 117 -9.30 -16.14 -6.20
C GLU A 117 -8.44 -15.59 -5.05
N HIS A 118 -7.15 -15.40 -5.25
CA HIS A 118 -6.30 -14.83 -4.21
C HIS A 118 -6.78 -13.43 -3.85
N PRO A 119 -6.91 -13.10 -2.55
CA PRO A 119 -7.45 -11.79 -2.15
C PRO A 119 -6.72 -10.60 -2.74
N ALA A 120 -5.40 -10.67 -2.89
CA ALA A 120 -4.65 -9.57 -3.52
C ALA A 120 -5.03 -9.38 -4.99
N VAL A 121 -5.31 -10.47 -5.71
CA VAL A 121 -5.76 -10.41 -7.10
C VAL A 121 -7.18 -9.84 -7.18
N ILE A 122 -8.06 -10.28 -6.29
CA ILE A 122 -9.44 -9.79 -6.24
C ILE A 122 -9.47 -8.27 -5.97
N LEU A 123 -8.66 -7.80 -5.02
CA LEU A 123 -8.56 -6.37 -4.73
C LEU A 123 -8.05 -5.57 -5.94
N ALA A 124 -7.07 -6.10 -6.64
CA ALA A 124 -6.53 -5.45 -7.82
C ALA A 124 -7.54 -5.42 -8.97
N LYS A 125 -8.31 -6.47 -9.13
CA LYS A 125 -9.27 -6.62 -10.22
C LYS A 125 -10.59 -5.90 -9.97
N ASN A 126 -11.14 -6.04 -8.76
CA ASN A 126 -12.47 -5.55 -8.42
C ASN A 126 -12.46 -4.25 -7.61
N GLY A 127 -11.29 -3.78 -7.18
CA GLY A 127 -11.14 -2.55 -6.42
C GLY A 127 -10.89 -2.79 -4.93
N ILE A 128 -10.36 -1.75 -4.26
CA ILE A 128 -9.94 -1.85 -2.86
C ILE A 128 -11.10 -2.11 -1.90
N GLY A 129 -12.33 -1.87 -2.33
CA GLY A 129 -13.53 -2.13 -1.51
C GLY A 129 -14.09 -3.53 -1.64
N ALA A 130 -13.48 -4.43 -2.43
CA ALA A 130 -14.07 -5.73 -2.77
C ALA A 130 -14.45 -6.58 -1.58
N TYR A 131 -13.69 -6.52 -0.48
CA TYR A 131 -13.98 -7.25 0.76
C TYR A 131 -14.61 -6.41 1.85
N PHE A 132 -14.87 -5.13 1.59
CA PHE A 132 -15.28 -4.16 2.62
C PHE A 132 -16.49 -3.36 2.15
N PRO A 133 -17.65 -4.01 1.94
CA PRO A 133 -18.81 -3.35 1.33
C PRO A 133 -19.38 -2.19 2.16
N ASN A 134 -19.10 -2.17 3.47
CA ASN A 134 -19.60 -1.11 4.35
C ASN A 134 -18.54 -0.03 4.62
N LEU A 135 -17.40 -0.11 3.97
CA LEU A 135 -16.28 0.81 4.17
C LEU A 135 -15.97 1.51 2.84
N PRO A 136 -16.29 2.80 2.71
CA PRO A 136 -16.05 3.52 1.45
C PRO A 136 -14.57 3.85 1.28
N LEU A 137 -13.83 2.96 0.62
CA LEU A 137 -12.40 3.11 0.36
C LEU A 137 -12.17 3.74 -1.00
N ILE A 138 -11.24 4.68 -1.07
CA ILE A 138 -10.84 5.35 -2.31
C ILE A 138 -9.31 5.40 -2.42
N TYR A 139 -8.82 5.58 -3.64
CA TYR A 139 -7.41 5.90 -3.86
C TYR A 139 -7.19 7.40 -3.69
N ALA A 140 -5.97 7.79 -3.30
CA ALA A 140 -5.65 9.20 -3.12
C ALA A 140 -5.75 9.95 -4.46
N PRO A 141 -6.50 11.06 -4.51
CA PRO A 141 -6.53 11.88 -5.72
C PRO A 141 -5.20 12.61 -5.91
N PRO A 142 -4.80 12.90 -7.18
CA PRO A 142 -3.51 13.51 -7.45
C PRO A 142 -3.35 14.93 -6.90
N ASP A 143 -4.46 15.61 -6.62
CA ASP A 143 -4.46 16.97 -6.08
C ASP A 143 -4.41 17.03 -4.55
N LEU A 144 -4.38 15.88 -3.89
CA LEU A 144 -4.31 15.84 -2.43
C LEU A 144 -2.91 16.21 -1.96
N SER A 145 -2.84 17.22 -1.09
CA SER A 145 -1.61 17.63 -0.43
C SER A 145 -1.65 17.20 1.03
N PRO A 146 -0.68 16.39 1.47
CA PRO A 146 -0.65 15.90 2.84
C PRO A 146 0.06 16.82 3.82
N ASP A 147 0.30 18.06 3.45
CA ASP A 147 1.07 19.01 4.25
C ASP A 147 0.49 19.17 5.66
N GLY A 148 1.38 19.05 6.66
CA GLY A 148 1.00 19.22 8.06
C GLY A 148 0.39 17.99 8.73
N ILE A 149 0.29 16.85 8.04
CA ILE A 149 -0.21 15.62 8.64
C ILE A 149 0.94 14.88 9.33
N PRO A 150 0.84 14.60 10.65
CA PRO A 150 1.90 13.86 11.33
C PRO A 150 2.00 12.42 10.83
N ILE A 151 3.22 11.98 10.53
CA ILE A 151 3.47 10.61 10.08
C ILE A 151 4.11 9.82 11.22
N GLU A 152 3.52 8.67 11.54
CA GLU A 152 4.15 7.70 12.43
C GLU A 152 4.97 6.74 11.57
N TYR A 153 6.29 6.90 11.56
CA TYR A 153 7.15 6.10 10.72
C TYR A 153 7.32 4.68 11.27
N ILE A 154 7.36 3.73 10.34
CA ILE A 154 7.61 2.32 10.67
C ILE A 154 9.12 2.13 10.70
N HIS A 155 9.62 1.69 11.85
CA HIS A 155 11.04 1.45 12.05
C HIS A 155 11.51 0.24 11.25
N ASN A 156 12.79 0.23 10.88
CA ASN A 156 13.46 -0.80 10.10
C ASN A 156 12.96 -0.91 8.66
N PHE A 157 12.14 0.04 8.23
CA PHE A 157 11.74 0.10 6.85
C PHE A 157 12.93 0.52 6.00
N ASP A 158 13.20 -0.23 4.94
CA ASP A 158 14.35 -0.02 4.05
C ASP A 158 15.70 -0.04 4.77
N GLN A 159 15.77 -0.64 5.95
CA GLN A 159 17.01 -0.74 6.70
C GLN A 159 18.11 -1.45 5.90
N GLU A 160 17.74 -2.42 5.09
CA GLU A 160 18.67 -3.12 4.21
C GLU A 160 19.36 -2.17 3.23
N SER A 161 18.66 -1.14 2.76
CA SER A 161 19.22 -0.14 1.87
C SER A 161 20.32 0.67 2.56
N TYR A 162 20.17 0.93 3.85
CA TYR A 162 21.18 1.62 4.63
C TYR A 162 22.38 0.74 4.91
N ASP A 163 22.14 -0.55 5.16
CA ASP A 163 23.21 -1.49 5.44
C ASP A 163 24.17 -1.63 4.24
N TYR A 164 23.68 -1.45 3.04
CA TYR A 164 24.54 -1.49 1.84
C TYR A 164 25.48 -0.30 1.75
N TYR A 165 25.21 0.77 2.43
CA TYR A 165 26.02 1.99 2.38
C TYR A 165 26.88 2.20 3.61
N SER A 166 26.70 1.36 4.59
CA SER A 166 27.52 1.40 5.81
C SER A 166 28.76 0.47 5.73
#